data_33c2d8ad90da1bc7b33c56eb4ba9ce44
#
_entry.id   33c2d8ad90da1bc7b33c56eb4ba9ce44
#
_cell.length_a   1.000
_cell.length_b   1.000
_cell.length_c   1.000
_cell.angle_alpha   90.00
_cell.angle_beta   90.00
_cell.angle_gamma   90.00
#
_symmetry.space_group_name_H-M   'P 1'
#
loop_
_entity.id
_entity.type
_entity.pdbx_description
1 polymer ?
#
loop_
_entity_poly.entity_id
_entity_poly.type
_entity_poly.pdbx_seq_one_letter_code
_entity_poly.pdbx_strand_id
1 'polypeptide(L)'
;MLPPGASELATKIISELEVFVFNRDIRDFFSAFYQEDFLVKWPLLDVVSDNALETYLSTTWHCDGPMKGLLKCFLYLNPVSEHGCNTLIIDEVRTRKLQSVNALPLELERRHTDISAFLQTLGLPETPIEFDLCAGDLLIFAPHKLAHRCLPPRAGKMRYTVCFSVFPESAFKCQIS
;
A
#
# COMPACT_ATOMS: atom_id res chain seq x y z
N MET A 1 13.83 16.68 -12.64
CA MET A 1 12.82 17.76 -12.75
C MET A 1 11.83 17.32 -13.84
N LEU A 2 10.54 17.30 -13.56
CA LEU A 2 9.54 16.95 -14.56
C LEU A 2 9.40 18.09 -15.59
N PRO A 3 9.11 17.77 -16.87
CA PRO A 3 8.92 18.78 -17.90
C PRO A 3 7.71 19.69 -17.57
N PRO A 4 7.67 20.95 -18.06
CA PRO A 4 6.53 21.83 -17.88
C PRO A 4 5.24 21.17 -18.36
N GLY A 5 4.17 21.25 -17.55
CA GLY A 5 2.87 20.61 -17.83
C GLY A 5 2.74 19.14 -17.38
N ALA A 6 3.84 18.45 -17.04
CA ALA A 6 3.75 17.05 -16.60
C ALA A 6 2.97 16.90 -15.29
N SER A 7 3.04 17.87 -14.39
CA SER A 7 2.27 17.85 -13.13
C SER A 7 0.77 18.03 -13.37
N GLU A 8 0.37 18.87 -14.32
CA GLU A 8 -1.02 19.10 -14.67
C GLU A 8 -1.64 17.86 -15.35
N LEU A 9 -0.91 17.25 -16.27
CA LEU A 9 -1.33 16.00 -16.91
C LEU A 9 -1.46 14.87 -15.88
N ALA A 10 -0.47 14.72 -14.99
CA ALA A 10 -0.52 13.71 -13.93
C ALA A 10 -1.73 13.93 -13.00
N THR A 11 -1.99 15.17 -12.60
CA THR A 11 -3.17 15.51 -11.78
C THR A 11 -4.47 15.17 -12.49
N LYS A 12 -4.58 15.49 -13.79
CA LYS A 12 -5.77 15.15 -14.58
C LYS A 12 -5.97 13.64 -14.67
N ILE A 13 -4.93 12.87 -15.01
CA ILE A 13 -5.00 11.41 -15.08
C ILE A 13 -5.42 10.81 -13.74
N ILE A 14 -4.81 11.26 -12.64
CA ILE A 14 -5.16 10.78 -11.29
C ILE A 14 -6.63 11.07 -10.96
N SER A 15 -7.15 12.26 -11.30
CA SER A 15 -8.54 12.61 -11.06
C SER A 15 -9.51 11.75 -11.88
N GLU A 16 -9.18 11.44 -13.13
CA GLU A 16 -9.99 10.55 -13.97
C GLU A 16 -9.97 9.11 -13.43
N LEU A 17 -8.81 8.63 -12.98
CA LEU A 17 -8.68 7.31 -12.35
C LEU A 17 -9.42 7.25 -11.01
N GLU A 18 -9.42 8.31 -10.22
CA GLU A 18 -10.19 8.38 -8.97
C GLU A 18 -11.70 8.21 -9.24
N VAL A 19 -12.23 8.90 -10.23
CA VAL A 19 -13.65 8.75 -10.63
C VAL A 19 -13.95 7.33 -11.10
N PHE A 20 -13.03 6.72 -11.86
CA PHE A 20 -13.17 5.35 -12.34
C PHE A 20 -13.13 4.32 -11.19
N VAL A 21 -12.15 4.43 -10.29
CA VAL A 21 -11.94 3.50 -9.16
C VAL A 21 -13.09 3.62 -8.16
N PHE A 22 -13.44 4.85 -7.75
CA PHE A 22 -14.52 5.08 -6.78
C PHE A 22 -15.87 5.20 -7.45
N ASN A 23 -16.19 4.25 -8.34
CA ASN A 23 -17.51 4.06 -8.90
C ASN A 23 -18.53 3.70 -7.79
N ARG A 24 -19.80 3.53 -8.14
CA ARG A 24 -20.87 3.28 -7.18
C ARG A 24 -20.57 2.10 -6.26
N ASP A 25 -20.15 0.97 -6.82
CA ASP A 25 -19.96 -0.28 -6.04
C ASP A 25 -18.84 -0.15 -5.00
N ILE A 26 -17.74 0.50 -5.38
CA ILE A 26 -16.61 0.77 -4.48
C ILE A 26 -17.01 1.81 -3.42
N ARG A 27 -17.80 2.82 -3.76
CA ARG A 27 -18.34 3.80 -2.79
C ARG A 27 -19.28 3.13 -1.79
N ASP A 28 -20.19 2.28 -2.26
CA ASP A 28 -21.11 1.51 -1.39
C ASP A 28 -20.33 0.57 -0.45
N PHE A 29 -19.26 -0.07 -0.94
CA PHE A 29 -18.35 -0.86 -0.11
C PHE A 29 -17.72 -0.05 1.02
N PHE A 30 -17.14 1.13 0.72
CA PHE A 30 -16.48 1.95 1.75
C PHE A 30 -17.48 2.54 2.74
N SER A 31 -18.65 3.00 2.29
CA SER A 31 -19.71 3.51 3.16
C SER A 31 -20.23 2.40 4.09
N ALA A 32 -20.40 1.18 3.59
CA ALA A 32 -20.79 0.03 4.42
C ALA A 32 -19.67 -0.38 5.39
N PHE A 33 -18.40 -0.37 4.95
CA PHE A 33 -17.25 -0.73 5.78
C PHE A 33 -17.05 0.24 6.95
N TYR A 34 -17.11 1.56 6.68
CA TYR A 34 -16.94 2.57 7.73
C TYR A 34 -18.22 2.87 8.52
N GLN A 35 -19.41 2.47 8.01
CA GLN A 35 -20.73 2.84 8.52
C GLN A 35 -20.93 4.35 8.62
N GLU A 36 -20.24 5.11 7.79
CA GLU A 36 -20.29 6.55 7.63
C GLU A 36 -19.74 6.95 6.25
N ASP A 37 -19.78 8.25 5.92
CA ASP A 37 -19.12 8.78 4.73
C ASP A 37 -17.58 8.65 4.84
N PHE A 38 -16.92 8.65 3.69
CA PHE A 38 -15.48 8.51 3.62
C PHE A 38 -14.83 9.59 2.75
N LEU A 39 -13.54 9.79 2.98
CA LEU A 39 -12.71 10.74 2.25
C LEU A 39 -11.59 9.99 1.52
N VAL A 40 -11.41 10.33 0.24
CA VAL A 40 -10.23 9.91 -0.53
C VAL A 40 -9.19 11.01 -0.45
N LYS A 41 -7.98 10.65 -0.08
CA LYS A 41 -6.88 11.60 0.13
C LYS A 41 -5.58 11.08 -0.49
N TRP A 42 -4.68 12.01 -0.76
CA TRP A 42 -3.30 11.77 -1.18
C TRP A 42 -3.16 10.76 -2.32
N PRO A 43 -3.82 11.00 -3.45
CA PRO A 43 -3.58 10.17 -4.63
C PRO A 43 -2.11 10.30 -5.05
N LEU A 44 -1.46 9.17 -5.30
CA LEU A 44 -0.05 9.10 -5.68
C LEU A 44 0.13 8.12 -6.83
N LEU A 45 0.69 8.59 -7.94
CA LEU A 45 1.23 7.70 -8.97
C LEU A 45 2.60 7.19 -8.51
N ASP A 46 2.66 5.90 -8.22
CA ASP A 46 3.88 5.21 -7.77
C ASP A 46 4.49 4.41 -8.92
N VAL A 47 5.76 4.68 -9.19
CA VAL A 47 6.55 3.99 -10.22
C VAL A 47 7.74 3.34 -9.54
N VAL A 48 7.76 2.02 -9.50
CA VAL A 48 8.89 1.25 -8.95
C VAL A 48 9.66 0.65 -10.11
N SER A 49 10.96 0.97 -10.21
CA SER A 49 11.89 0.41 -11.20
C SER A 49 12.82 -0.62 -10.56
N ASP A 50 13.46 -1.44 -11.39
CA ASP A 50 14.48 -2.40 -10.96
C ASP A 50 15.74 -1.74 -10.35
N ASN A 51 15.96 -0.46 -10.66
CA ASN A 51 16.99 0.36 -10.03
C ASN A 51 16.55 0.95 -8.68
N ALA A 52 15.35 0.64 -8.18
CA ALA A 52 14.94 1.03 -6.84
C ALA A 52 15.94 0.42 -5.84
N LEU A 53 16.60 1.31 -5.08
CA LEU A 53 17.55 0.91 -4.06
C LEU A 53 16.91 -0.15 -3.15
N GLU A 54 17.66 -1.20 -2.77
CA GLU A 54 17.18 -2.29 -1.88
C GLU A 54 16.53 -1.76 -0.60
N THR A 55 16.84 -0.54 -0.21
CA THR A 55 16.35 0.15 0.99
C THR A 55 15.28 1.21 0.71
N TYR A 56 14.62 1.18 -0.47
CA TYR A 56 13.49 2.08 -0.70
C TYR A 56 12.35 1.80 0.28
N LEU A 57 11.65 2.85 0.73
CA LEU A 57 10.61 2.80 1.78
C LEU A 57 9.64 1.62 1.69
N SER A 58 9.25 1.25 0.47
CA SER A 58 8.27 0.19 0.23
C SER A 58 8.87 -1.21 0.05
N THR A 59 10.22 -1.35 -0.08
CA THR A 59 10.88 -2.66 -0.27
C THR A 59 11.25 -3.36 1.02
N THR A 60 11.14 -2.69 2.15
CA THR A 60 11.36 -3.25 3.49
C THR A 60 10.04 -3.53 4.19
N TRP A 61 10.00 -4.55 5.06
CA TRP A 61 8.83 -4.86 5.86
C TRP A 61 8.51 -3.74 6.82
N HIS A 62 7.27 -3.24 6.79
CA HIS A 62 6.80 -2.17 7.65
C HIS A 62 5.28 -2.21 7.83
N CYS A 63 4.82 -1.54 8.86
CA CYS A 63 3.46 -1.02 8.94
C CYS A 63 3.54 0.50 8.75
N ASP A 64 2.50 1.09 8.17
CA ASP A 64 2.38 2.54 8.18
C ASP A 64 2.12 3.06 9.59
N GLY A 65 2.37 4.34 9.80
CA GLY A 65 2.08 4.99 11.06
C GLY A 65 0.59 4.88 11.47
N PRO A 66 0.28 5.02 12.74
CA PRO A 66 -1.07 4.83 13.27
C PRO A 66 -2.01 5.95 12.77
N MET A 67 -2.74 5.66 11.72
CA MET A 67 -3.81 6.51 11.19
C MET A 67 -5.14 5.79 11.36
N LYS A 68 -6.01 6.35 12.20
CA LYS A 68 -7.31 5.74 12.53
C LYS A 68 -8.14 5.52 11.26
N GLY A 69 -8.49 4.27 11.01
CA GLY A 69 -9.38 3.88 9.91
C GLY A 69 -8.76 3.93 8.51
N LEU A 70 -7.47 4.26 8.35
CA LEU A 70 -6.83 4.29 7.04
C LEU A 70 -6.92 2.94 6.32
N LEU A 71 -7.44 2.97 5.09
CA LEU A 71 -7.25 1.93 4.09
C LEU A 71 -6.43 2.50 2.92
N LYS A 72 -5.48 1.72 2.43
CA LYS A 72 -4.81 1.98 1.15
C LYS A 72 -5.48 1.19 0.04
N CYS A 73 -5.61 1.84 -1.10
CA CYS A 73 -6.13 1.25 -2.33
C CYS A 73 -5.06 1.40 -3.41
N PHE A 74 -4.46 0.29 -3.84
CA PHE A 74 -3.51 0.27 -4.95
C PHE A 74 -4.21 -0.21 -6.22
N LEU A 75 -4.43 0.70 -7.17
CA LEU A 75 -4.83 0.34 -8.53
C LEU A 75 -3.58 -0.06 -9.31
N TYR A 76 -3.52 -1.30 -9.77
CA TYR A 76 -2.43 -1.79 -10.62
C TYR A 76 -2.69 -1.37 -12.07
N LEU A 77 -1.72 -0.68 -12.69
CA LEU A 77 -1.82 -0.24 -14.09
C LEU A 77 -1.18 -1.23 -15.07
N ASN A 78 -0.35 -2.14 -14.56
CA ASN A 78 0.20 -3.27 -15.30
C ASN A 78 0.24 -4.53 -14.43
N PRO A 79 0.19 -5.74 -15.03
CA PRO A 79 0.01 -6.98 -14.27
C PRO A 79 1.28 -7.40 -13.53
N VAL A 80 1.12 -8.01 -12.35
CA VAL A 80 2.24 -8.56 -11.56
C VAL A 80 3.02 -9.60 -12.36
N SER A 81 2.36 -10.41 -13.19
CA SER A 81 3.01 -11.40 -14.07
C SER A 81 4.04 -10.79 -15.02
N GLU A 82 3.89 -9.52 -15.41
CA GLU A 82 4.84 -8.81 -16.28
C GLU A 82 6.07 -8.32 -15.54
N HIS A 83 5.88 -7.66 -14.39
CA HIS A 83 6.97 -6.96 -13.68
C HIS A 83 7.49 -7.69 -12.44
N GLY A 84 6.76 -8.66 -11.90
CA GLY A 84 7.17 -9.45 -10.72
C GLY A 84 7.18 -8.69 -9.39
N CYS A 85 6.89 -7.38 -9.40
CA CYS A 85 6.89 -6.54 -8.21
C CYS A 85 5.55 -6.66 -7.47
N ASN A 86 5.40 -7.73 -6.69
CA ASN A 86 4.19 -7.96 -5.90
C ASN A 86 4.19 -7.17 -4.60
N THR A 87 3.01 -6.82 -4.09
CA THR A 87 2.83 -6.36 -2.72
C THR A 87 2.59 -7.58 -1.83
N LEU A 88 3.55 -7.87 -0.96
CA LEU A 88 3.48 -8.96 0.02
C LEU A 88 2.84 -8.44 1.30
N ILE A 89 1.96 -9.27 1.90
CA ILE A 89 1.25 -8.91 3.13
C ILE A 89 1.40 -10.04 4.17
N ILE A 90 1.63 -9.66 5.42
CA ILE A 90 1.51 -10.55 6.58
C ILE A 90 0.18 -10.25 7.27
N ASP A 91 -0.59 -11.29 7.62
CA ASP A 91 -1.88 -11.11 8.31
C ASP A 91 -1.76 -10.40 9.66
N GLU A 92 -2.89 -9.94 10.17
CA GLU A 92 -2.94 -9.11 11.39
C GLU A 92 -2.41 -9.86 12.63
N VAL A 93 -2.64 -11.16 12.75
CA VAL A 93 -2.19 -11.95 13.91
C VAL A 93 -0.68 -12.04 13.94
N ARG A 94 -0.07 -12.41 12.81
CA ARG A 94 1.39 -12.46 12.66
C ARG A 94 2.01 -11.07 12.79
N THR A 95 1.40 -10.06 12.20
CA THR A 95 1.86 -8.67 12.30
C THR A 95 1.95 -8.19 13.73
N ARG A 96 0.92 -8.42 14.55
CA ARG A 96 0.93 -8.05 15.98
C ARG A 96 2.05 -8.75 16.75
N LYS A 97 2.31 -10.02 16.47
CA LYS A 97 3.42 -10.76 17.10
C LYS A 97 4.78 -10.22 16.66
N LEU A 98 4.98 -9.88 15.39
CA LEU A 98 6.19 -9.24 14.90
C LEU A 98 6.42 -7.87 15.55
N GLN A 99 5.37 -7.06 15.72
CA GLN A 99 5.43 -5.78 16.43
C GLN A 99 5.84 -5.96 17.90
N SER A 100 5.35 -7.00 18.59
CA SER A 100 5.66 -7.24 20.00
C SER A 100 7.14 -7.56 20.27
N VAL A 101 7.88 -8.00 19.26
CA VAL A 101 9.33 -8.26 19.32
C VAL A 101 10.15 -7.19 18.58
N ASN A 102 9.52 -6.06 18.21
CA ASN A 102 10.14 -4.95 17.48
C ASN A 102 10.78 -5.36 16.13
N ALA A 103 10.19 -6.34 15.44
CA ALA A 103 10.63 -6.78 14.11
C ALA A 103 10.17 -5.83 12.98
N LEU A 104 9.30 -4.85 13.28
CA LEU A 104 8.74 -3.87 12.34
C LEU A 104 8.99 -2.44 12.84
N PRO A 105 10.25 -1.98 12.91
CA PRO A 105 10.58 -0.65 13.39
C PRO A 105 10.03 0.43 12.46
N LEU A 106 9.70 1.60 13.02
CA LEU A 106 9.22 2.75 12.23
C LEU A 106 10.35 3.42 11.44
N GLU A 107 11.54 3.45 12.04
CA GLU A 107 12.74 4.06 11.45
C GLU A 107 13.20 3.24 10.24
N LEU A 108 13.32 3.89 9.09
CA LEU A 108 13.63 3.24 7.81
C LEU A 108 14.92 2.43 7.84
N GLU A 109 15.97 2.98 8.42
CA GLU A 109 17.30 2.37 8.51
C GLU A 109 17.37 1.13 9.39
N ARG A 110 16.33 0.89 10.19
CA ARG A 110 16.19 -0.28 11.05
C ARG A 110 15.24 -1.34 10.49
N ARG A 111 14.55 -1.03 9.38
CA ARG A 111 13.61 -1.97 8.75
C ARG A 111 14.33 -3.13 8.09
N HIS A 112 13.67 -4.26 8.04
CA HIS A 112 14.19 -5.51 7.49
C HIS A 112 13.62 -5.79 6.11
N THR A 113 14.46 -6.25 5.19
CA THR A 113 14.04 -6.85 3.91
C THR A 113 13.59 -8.30 4.09
N ASP A 114 14.12 -8.98 5.12
CA ASP A 114 13.77 -10.34 5.50
C ASP A 114 13.41 -10.41 6.99
N ILE A 115 12.27 -11.03 7.29
CA ILE A 115 11.77 -11.24 8.66
C ILE A 115 11.61 -12.72 9.00
N SER A 116 12.13 -13.63 8.17
CA SER A 116 12.00 -15.07 8.34
C SER A 116 12.50 -15.55 9.70
N ALA A 117 13.66 -15.04 10.13
CA ALA A 117 14.23 -15.39 11.44
C ALA A 117 13.31 -15.02 12.62
N PHE A 118 12.61 -13.89 12.54
CA PHE A 118 11.63 -13.51 13.56
C PHE A 118 10.41 -14.42 13.54
N LEU A 119 9.90 -14.73 12.35
CA LEU A 119 8.75 -15.65 12.20
C LEU A 119 9.08 -17.04 12.72
N GLN A 120 10.26 -17.59 12.39
CA GLN A 120 10.74 -18.87 12.91
C GLN A 120 10.84 -18.86 14.44
N THR A 121 11.47 -17.84 15.01
CA THR A 121 11.60 -17.70 16.49
C THR A 121 10.24 -17.64 17.18
N LEU A 122 9.25 -17.05 16.53
CA LEU A 122 7.87 -16.96 17.03
C LEU A 122 7.03 -18.21 16.73
N GLY A 123 7.56 -19.21 16.02
CA GLY A 123 6.84 -20.41 15.59
C GLY A 123 5.71 -20.10 14.61
N LEU A 124 5.88 -19.10 13.75
CA LEU A 124 4.87 -18.63 12.81
C LEU A 124 5.19 -19.04 11.37
N PRO A 125 4.16 -19.22 10.51
CA PRO A 125 4.36 -19.44 9.08
C PRO A 125 5.14 -18.29 8.43
N GLU A 126 6.15 -18.63 7.62
CA GLU A 126 7.00 -17.66 6.94
C GLU A 126 6.38 -17.10 5.66
N THR A 127 5.50 -17.88 5.01
CA THR A 127 4.92 -17.51 3.73
C THR A 127 4.00 -16.28 3.86
N PRO A 128 4.30 -15.17 3.18
CA PRO A 128 3.40 -14.02 3.10
C PRO A 128 2.18 -14.34 2.22
N ILE A 129 1.18 -13.47 2.28
CA ILE A 129 0.07 -13.45 1.33
C ILE A 129 0.55 -12.74 0.06
N GLU A 130 0.40 -13.39 -1.07
CA GLU A 130 0.69 -12.88 -2.40
C GLU A 130 -0.58 -12.83 -3.24
N PHE A 131 -0.59 -11.93 -4.23
CA PHE A 131 -1.74 -11.70 -5.10
C PHE A 131 -1.31 -11.79 -6.56
N ASP A 132 -2.07 -12.49 -7.39
CA ASP A 132 -1.90 -12.48 -8.85
C ASP A 132 -2.76 -11.35 -9.44
N LEU A 133 -2.26 -10.11 -9.34
CA LEU A 133 -2.98 -8.91 -9.74
C LEU A 133 -2.74 -8.58 -11.21
N CYS A 134 -3.83 -8.34 -11.92
CA CYS A 134 -3.86 -7.86 -13.31
C CYS A 134 -3.92 -6.33 -13.38
N ALA A 135 -3.72 -5.79 -14.58
CA ALA A 135 -4.00 -4.38 -14.84
C ALA A 135 -5.50 -4.08 -14.63
N GLY A 136 -5.80 -3.06 -13.84
CA GLY A 136 -7.15 -2.69 -13.43
C GLY A 136 -7.58 -3.28 -12.08
N ASP A 137 -6.85 -4.22 -11.50
CA ASP A 137 -7.16 -4.76 -10.18
C ASP A 137 -6.85 -3.74 -9.07
N LEU A 138 -7.70 -3.76 -8.04
CA LEU A 138 -7.61 -2.89 -6.88
C LEU A 138 -7.30 -3.72 -5.62
N LEU A 139 -6.10 -3.53 -5.06
CA LEU A 139 -5.73 -4.11 -3.76
C LEU A 139 -6.09 -3.14 -2.64
N ILE A 140 -6.99 -3.54 -1.74
CA ILE A 140 -7.42 -2.75 -0.59
C ILE A 140 -6.95 -3.42 0.70
N PHE A 141 -6.25 -2.68 1.57
CA PHE A 141 -5.80 -3.21 2.86
C PHE A 141 -5.57 -2.12 3.91
N ALA A 142 -5.51 -2.52 5.19
CA ALA A 142 -5.23 -1.65 6.33
C ALA A 142 -3.71 -1.61 6.63
N PRO A 143 -2.96 -0.59 6.15
CA PRO A 143 -1.49 -0.61 6.17
C PRO A 143 -0.89 -0.43 7.57
N HIS A 144 -1.68 0.06 8.54
CA HIS A 144 -1.27 0.19 9.94
C HIS A 144 -1.45 -1.11 10.74
N LYS A 145 -2.24 -2.08 10.23
CA LYS A 145 -2.51 -3.37 10.87
C LYS A 145 -1.77 -4.53 10.22
N LEU A 146 -1.42 -4.40 8.94
CA LEU A 146 -0.83 -5.46 8.15
C LEU A 146 0.59 -5.07 7.76
N ALA A 147 1.57 -5.85 8.22
CA ALA A 147 2.94 -5.70 7.74
C ALA A 147 2.98 -5.98 6.24
N HIS A 148 3.62 -5.10 5.51
CA HIS A 148 3.67 -5.20 4.06
C HIS A 148 4.99 -4.70 3.49
N ARG A 149 5.30 -5.13 2.29
CA ARG A 149 6.42 -4.65 1.46
C ARG A 149 6.12 -4.89 -0.01
N CYS A 150 6.83 -4.24 -0.91
CA CYS A 150 6.86 -4.67 -2.31
C CYS A 150 8.16 -5.42 -2.63
N LEU A 151 8.08 -6.38 -3.55
CA LEU A 151 9.26 -6.97 -4.16
C LEU A 151 9.85 -5.99 -5.19
N PRO A 152 11.17 -6.00 -5.43
CA PRO A 152 11.73 -5.27 -6.56
C PRO A 152 11.19 -5.84 -7.88
N PRO A 153 10.98 -5.01 -8.91
CA PRO A 153 10.63 -5.49 -10.24
C PRO A 153 11.75 -6.37 -10.84
N ARG A 154 11.37 -7.21 -11.80
CA ARG A 154 12.35 -7.94 -12.63
C ARG A 154 13.21 -6.95 -13.41
N ALA A 155 14.42 -7.36 -13.78
CA ALA A 155 15.37 -6.54 -14.54
C ALA A 155 14.72 -5.93 -15.80
N GLY A 156 14.88 -4.63 -15.98
CA GLY A 156 14.32 -3.86 -17.10
C GLY A 156 12.80 -3.67 -17.04
N LYS A 157 12.14 -4.01 -15.94
CA LYS A 157 10.69 -3.86 -15.76
C LYS A 157 10.36 -2.78 -14.74
N MET A 158 9.13 -2.28 -14.82
CA MET A 158 8.59 -1.27 -13.90
C MET A 158 7.20 -1.66 -13.46
N ARG A 159 6.87 -1.41 -12.19
CA ARG A 159 5.51 -1.44 -11.68
C ARG A 159 4.95 -0.03 -11.72
N TYR A 160 3.73 0.09 -12.23
CA TYR A 160 2.94 1.31 -12.21
C TYR A 160 1.69 1.08 -11.36
N THR A 161 1.53 1.86 -10.30
CA THR A 161 0.32 1.82 -9.45
C THR A 161 -0.16 3.23 -9.13
N VAL A 162 -1.45 3.38 -8.93
CA VAL A 162 -2.01 4.57 -8.28
C VAL A 162 -2.46 4.19 -6.89
N CYS A 163 -1.92 4.86 -5.88
CA CYS A 163 -2.28 4.66 -4.49
C CYS A 163 -3.26 5.75 -4.07
N PHE A 164 -4.37 5.34 -3.46
CA PHE A 164 -5.31 6.23 -2.78
C PHE A 164 -5.34 5.86 -1.30
N SER A 165 -5.40 6.88 -0.44
CA SER A 165 -5.64 6.73 0.99
C SER A 165 -7.10 7.06 1.29
N VAL A 166 -7.83 6.11 1.88
CA VAL A 166 -9.25 6.23 2.18
C VAL A 166 -9.45 6.23 3.69
N PHE A 167 -10.24 7.18 4.20
CA PHE A 167 -10.48 7.36 5.62
C PHE A 167 -11.96 7.52 5.90
N PRO A 168 -12.46 7.11 7.08
CA PRO A 168 -13.78 7.53 7.54
C PRO A 168 -13.80 9.04 7.74
N GLU A 169 -14.92 9.68 7.43
CA GLU A 169 -15.04 11.15 7.56
C GLU A 169 -14.77 11.63 8.99
N SER A 170 -15.19 10.84 9.98
CA SER A 170 -14.96 11.12 11.41
C SER A 170 -13.49 11.24 11.81
N ALA A 171 -12.55 10.62 11.04
CA ALA A 171 -11.12 10.71 11.34
C ALA A 171 -10.57 12.15 11.27
N PHE A 172 -11.25 13.05 10.54
CA PHE A 172 -10.84 14.45 10.38
C PHE A 172 -11.71 15.44 11.17
N LYS A 173 -12.85 15.02 11.71
CA LYS A 173 -13.75 15.91 12.49
C LYS A 173 -13.19 16.25 13.87
N CYS A 174 -12.31 15.43 14.45
CA CYS A 174 -11.71 15.66 15.78
C CYS A 174 -10.58 16.68 15.82
N GLN A 175 -10.18 17.30 14.71
CA GLN A 175 -9.06 18.27 14.66
C GLN A 175 -9.53 19.73 14.75
N ILE A 176 -10.84 19.99 14.87
CA ILE A 176 -11.42 21.34 14.84
C ILE A 176 -12.06 21.74 16.20
N SER A 177 -11.77 21.01 17.26
CA SER A 177 -12.26 21.36 18.61
C SER A 177 -11.16 21.90 19.52
#